data_b4a287f263d1b65a0b2bc0ddc4edc25c
#
_entry.id   b4a287f263d1b65a0b2bc0ddc4edc25c
#
_cell.length_a   1.000
_cell.length_b   1.000
_cell.length_c   1.000
_cell.angle_alpha   90.00
_cell.angle_beta   90.00
_cell.angle_gamma   90.00
#
_symmetry.space_group_name_H-M   'P 1'
#
loop_
_entity.id
_entity.type
_entity.pdbx_description
1 polymer ?
#
loop_
_entity_poly.entity_id
_entity_poly.type
_entity_poly.pdbx_seq_one_letter_code
_entity_poly.pdbx_strand_id
1 'polypeptide(L)'
;MNRMRFLLAIMFVWSSSFALDNQEDMPPFRLPGVDGRIYDSTEFKKSELLAIVFLSNHCPTSQIFQHRIIRLTKEYRNKGLAVIAISPNDPEAILPDELSHSALGDTLPEMALRAKELQYPFPYLYDGKTQEVAKAYGVRVTPHAFLFDKKRKLRYSGRIGDPKNPEREDREELGIAINSLIQGIEPAVVRGLAFGNSIKWIKDRIIAEKTRERFARESVYLKNANIRTLRFVRRNDAKLPKLIYVWSNQDMNSRQELLQLAAIHKIYRKRGLKLVTICVDGNDFTDVAKKLLVETQSSGTNYICSGTEISPVVDLRAEEGIETTPFLGL
;
A
#
# COMPACT_ATOMS: atom_id res chain seq x y z
N MET A 1 -43.47 -50.68 22.89
CA MET A 1 -43.33 -49.41 22.12
C MET A 1 -42.04 -48.76 22.54
N ASN A 2 -40.94 -49.11 21.82
CA ASN A 2 -39.61 -48.58 22.08
C ASN A 2 -39.39 -47.29 21.28
N ARG A 3 -39.18 -46.17 21.96
CA ARG A 3 -38.75 -44.92 21.35
C ARG A 3 -37.22 -44.87 21.36
N MET A 4 -36.62 -45.11 20.20
CA MET A 4 -35.21 -44.96 19.94
C MET A 4 -34.87 -43.46 19.77
N ARG A 5 -34.14 -42.88 20.75
CA ARG A 5 -33.63 -41.50 20.67
C ARG A 5 -32.35 -41.49 19.86
N PHE A 6 -32.38 -40.93 18.65
CA PHE A 6 -31.19 -40.60 17.88
C PHE A 6 -30.53 -39.33 18.48
N LEU A 7 -29.38 -39.51 19.08
CA LEU A 7 -28.47 -38.43 19.45
C LEU A 7 -27.66 -38.04 18.20
N LEU A 8 -27.99 -36.89 17.62
CA LEU A 8 -27.15 -36.27 16.59
C LEU A 8 -25.93 -35.64 17.28
N ALA A 9 -24.78 -36.28 17.17
CA ALA A 9 -23.52 -35.68 17.56
C ALA A 9 -23.10 -34.66 16.48
N ILE A 10 -23.28 -33.36 16.75
CA ILE A 10 -22.74 -32.27 15.93
C ILE A 10 -21.24 -32.20 16.21
N MET A 11 -20.42 -32.76 15.30
CA MET A 11 -18.97 -32.50 15.28
C MET A 11 -18.76 -31.06 14.90
N PHE A 12 -18.47 -30.21 15.87
CA PHE A 12 -17.89 -28.90 15.63
C PHE A 12 -16.43 -29.10 15.17
N VAL A 13 -16.19 -29.05 13.84
CA VAL A 13 -14.85 -28.92 13.31
C VAL A 13 -14.43 -27.48 13.57
N TRP A 14 -13.72 -27.29 14.67
CA TRP A 14 -12.96 -26.05 14.89
C TRP A 14 -11.85 -26.00 13.85
N SER A 15 -12.03 -25.19 12.82
CA SER A 15 -10.93 -24.76 11.96
C SER A 15 -9.99 -23.88 12.79
N SER A 16 -9.11 -24.48 13.54
CA SER A 16 -8.01 -23.79 14.19
C SER A 16 -7.12 -23.25 13.09
N SER A 17 -7.10 -21.93 12.93
CA SER A 17 -6.12 -21.23 12.10
C SER A 17 -4.78 -21.36 12.82
N PHE A 18 -4.01 -22.39 12.50
CA PHE A 18 -2.72 -22.67 13.15
C PHE A 18 -1.70 -21.64 12.66
N ALA A 19 -1.31 -20.71 13.52
CA ALA A 19 -0.01 -20.08 13.41
C ALA A 19 1.05 -21.17 13.70
N LEU A 20 2.16 -21.18 12.93
CA LEU A 20 3.28 -22.14 13.13
C LEU A 20 3.69 -22.22 14.60
N ASP A 21 3.79 -23.42 15.17
CA ASP A 21 4.21 -23.62 16.55
C ASP A 21 5.74 -23.63 16.71
N ASN A 22 6.24 -23.49 17.94
CA ASN A 22 7.69 -23.53 18.21
C ASN A 22 8.26 -24.88 17.72
N GLN A 23 9.35 -24.81 16.95
CA GLN A 23 10.01 -25.97 16.31
C GLN A 23 9.20 -26.65 15.19
N GLU A 24 8.10 -26.04 14.71
CA GLU A 24 7.46 -26.52 13.49
C GLU A 24 8.39 -26.41 12.27
N ASP A 25 8.20 -27.35 11.36
CA ASP A 25 8.92 -27.34 10.09
C ASP A 25 8.49 -26.17 9.23
N MET A 26 9.44 -25.60 8.51
CA MET A 26 9.17 -24.55 7.54
C MET A 26 8.22 -25.06 6.45
N PRO A 27 7.04 -24.43 6.24
CA PRO A 27 6.20 -24.77 5.11
C PRO A 27 6.94 -24.56 3.79
N PRO A 28 6.88 -25.51 2.85
CA PRO A 28 7.51 -25.37 1.56
C PRO A 28 6.84 -24.29 0.73
N PHE A 29 7.60 -23.66 -0.17
CA PHE A 29 7.06 -22.73 -1.15
C PHE A 29 7.73 -22.91 -2.51
N ARG A 30 6.99 -22.52 -3.56
CA ARG A 30 7.48 -22.39 -4.94
C ARG A 30 6.79 -21.19 -5.58
N LEU A 31 7.51 -20.07 -5.67
CA LEU A 31 6.92 -18.77 -6.01
C LEU A 31 7.72 -18.05 -7.11
N PRO A 32 7.07 -17.23 -7.95
CA PRO A 32 7.75 -16.36 -8.90
C PRO A 32 8.45 -15.20 -8.17
N GLY A 33 9.68 -14.93 -8.56
CA GLY A 33 10.44 -13.76 -8.15
C GLY A 33 10.25 -12.59 -9.11
N VAL A 34 10.54 -11.39 -8.62
CA VAL A 34 10.51 -10.14 -9.42
C VAL A 34 11.57 -10.11 -10.53
N ASP A 35 12.54 -10.99 -10.47
CA ASP A 35 13.61 -11.19 -11.48
C ASP A 35 13.21 -12.17 -12.59
N GLY A 36 11.97 -12.66 -12.59
CA GLY A 36 11.42 -13.61 -13.56
C GLY A 36 11.76 -15.07 -13.28
N ARG A 37 12.53 -15.38 -12.23
CA ARG A 37 12.83 -16.76 -11.82
C ARG A 37 11.71 -17.32 -10.94
N ILE A 38 11.60 -18.66 -10.94
CA ILE A 38 10.81 -19.37 -9.92
C ILE A 38 11.78 -19.84 -8.84
N TYR A 39 11.45 -19.53 -7.60
CA TYR A 39 12.21 -19.92 -6.42
C TYR A 39 11.51 -21.03 -5.67
N ASP A 40 12.28 -22.06 -5.35
CA ASP A 40 11.83 -23.19 -4.54
C ASP A 40 12.52 -23.15 -3.17
N SER A 41 11.78 -23.44 -2.10
CA SER A 41 12.31 -23.43 -0.74
C SER A 41 13.53 -24.34 -0.55
N THR A 42 13.67 -25.35 -1.40
CA THR A 42 14.81 -26.30 -1.36
C THR A 42 16.14 -25.69 -1.81
N GLU A 43 16.11 -24.57 -2.57
CA GLU A 43 17.32 -23.87 -3.01
C GLU A 43 18.13 -23.31 -1.82
N PHE A 44 17.46 -23.05 -0.71
CA PHE A 44 18.06 -22.44 0.49
C PHE A 44 18.58 -23.45 1.52
N LYS A 45 18.56 -24.77 1.22
CA LYS A 45 18.96 -25.84 2.15
C LYS A 45 20.38 -25.69 2.71
N LYS A 46 21.29 -25.04 1.98
CA LYS A 46 22.67 -24.84 2.39
C LYS A 46 22.88 -23.70 3.40
N SER A 47 21.91 -22.82 3.59
CA SER A 47 22.03 -21.69 4.53
C SER A 47 21.90 -22.17 5.97
N GLU A 48 22.75 -21.67 6.87
CA GLU A 48 22.69 -21.99 8.30
C GLU A 48 21.40 -21.42 8.92
N LEU A 49 21.03 -20.19 8.52
CA LEU A 49 19.80 -19.53 8.90
C LEU A 49 19.04 -19.07 7.65
N LEU A 50 17.71 -19.13 7.70
CA LEU A 50 16.84 -18.61 6.66
C LEU A 50 15.80 -17.68 7.28
N ALA A 51 15.85 -16.41 6.92
CA ALA A 51 14.81 -15.43 7.26
C ALA A 51 13.84 -15.28 6.10
N ILE A 52 12.54 -15.48 6.37
CA ILE A 52 11.46 -15.22 5.43
C ILE A 52 10.67 -14.02 5.96
N VAL A 53 10.61 -12.94 5.17
CA VAL A 53 9.96 -11.71 5.57
C VAL A 53 8.80 -11.41 4.63
N PHE A 54 7.58 -11.49 5.14
CA PHE A 54 6.43 -11.04 4.39
C PHE A 54 6.38 -9.52 4.37
N LEU A 55 6.45 -8.94 3.18
CA LEU A 55 6.52 -7.50 2.92
C LEU A 55 5.41 -7.05 1.99
N SER A 56 5.22 -5.74 1.92
CA SER A 56 4.24 -5.09 1.03
C SER A 56 4.74 -3.70 0.65
N ASN A 57 4.62 -3.33 -0.62
CA ASN A 57 5.03 -2.01 -1.08
C ASN A 57 4.15 -0.89 -0.53
N HIS A 58 2.81 -1.12 -0.46
CA HIS A 58 1.86 -0.12 0.01
C HIS A 58 1.81 0.03 1.53
N CYS A 59 2.36 -0.93 2.30
CA CYS A 59 2.34 -0.90 3.75
C CYS A 59 3.40 0.07 4.31
N PRO A 60 3.01 1.16 5.01
CA PRO A 60 3.97 2.10 5.58
C PRO A 60 4.91 1.45 6.60
N THR A 61 4.43 0.48 7.38
CA THR A 61 5.29 -0.24 8.33
C THR A 61 6.34 -1.09 7.60
N SER A 62 5.97 -1.73 6.47
CA SER A 62 6.96 -2.44 5.64
C SER A 62 8.03 -1.48 5.11
N GLN A 63 7.63 -0.29 4.65
CA GLN A 63 8.57 0.73 4.12
C GLN A 63 9.57 1.20 5.18
N ILE A 64 9.15 1.37 6.42
CA ILE A 64 10.03 1.75 7.55
C ILE A 64 11.17 0.73 7.70
N PHE A 65 10.89 -0.57 7.52
CA PHE A 65 11.87 -1.62 7.80
C PHE A 65 12.64 -2.13 6.57
N GLN A 66 12.36 -1.66 5.34
CA GLN A 66 13.05 -2.11 4.12
C GLN A 66 14.57 -1.97 4.22
N HIS A 67 15.05 -0.78 4.60
CA HIS A 67 16.49 -0.53 4.74
C HIS A 67 17.14 -1.41 5.83
N ARG A 68 16.42 -1.70 6.90
CA ARG A 68 16.90 -2.57 7.96
C ARG A 68 17.06 -4.00 7.50
N ILE A 69 16.10 -4.54 6.73
CA ILE A 69 16.21 -5.87 6.16
C ILE A 69 17.39 -5.95 5.18
N ILE A 70 17.59 -4.91 4.36
CA ILE A 70 18.75 -4.80 3.47
C ILE A 70 20.04 -4.84 4.27
N ARG A 71 20.15 -4.07 5.37
CA ARG A 71 21.32 -4.03 6.24
C ARG A 71 21.58 -5.40 6.88
N LEU A 72 20.59 -6.01 7.51
CA LEU A 72 20.70 -7.35 8.11
C LEU A 72 21.16 -8.39 7.09
N THR A 73 20.61 -8.35 5.88
CA THR A 73 21.02 -9.28 4.81
C THR A 73 22.50 -9.12 4.47
N LYS A 74 22.98 -7.88 4.29
CA LYS A 74 24.38 -7.60 3.95
C LYS A 74 25.34 -8.00 5.09
N GLU A 75 24.96 -7.71 6.32
CA GLU A 75 25.78 -7.96 7.52
C GLU A 75 25.94 -9.45 7.82
N TYR A 76 24.87 -10.23 7.65
CA TYR A 76 24.86 -11.62 8.11
C TYR A 76 24.99 -12.66 6.97
N ARG A 77 24.99 -12.25 5.69
CA ARG A 77 25.12 -13.20 4.56
C ARG A 77 26.38 -14.07 4.64
N ASN A 78 27.51 -13.48 5.03
CA ASN A 78 28.78 -14.20 5.18
C ASN A 78 28.84 -15.00 6.49
N LYS A 79 27.84 -14.88 7.36
CA LYS A 79 27.64 -15.66 8.58
C LYS A 79 26.57 -16.74 8.40
N GLY A 80 26.20 -17.04 7.16
CA GLY A 80 25.29 -18.14 6.81
C GLY A 80 23.81 -17.77 6.78
N LEU A 81 23.42 -16.48 6.89
CA LEU A 81 22.04 -16.04 6.74
C LEU A 81 21.65 -15.91 5.27
N ALA A 82 20.57 -16.56 4.87
CA ALA A 82 19.80 -16.22 3.67
C ALA A 82 18.54 -15.47 4.07
N VAL A 83 18.13 -14.50 3.23
CA VAL A 83 16.89 -13.73 3.40
C VAL A 83 16.06 -13.83 2.14
N ILE A 84 14.75 -13.96 2.31
CA ILE A 84 13.75 -13.94 1.25
C ILE A 84 12.64 -13.00 1.68
N ALA A 85 12.19 -12.14 0.78
CA ALA A 85 10.98 -11.37 0.98
C ALA A 85 9.83 -11.97 0.15
N ILE A 86 8.60 -11.95 0.69
CA ILE A 86 7.39 -12.46 0.02
C ILE A 86 6.29 -11.40 0.14
N SER A 87 5.69 -10.98 -0.99
CA SER A 87 4.46 -10.20 -0.97
C SER A 87 3.26 -11.13 -1.02
N PRO A 88 2.41 -11.12 0.02
CA PRO A 88 1.24 -11.97 0.10
C PRO A 88 -0.03 -11.30 -0.46
N ASN A 89 0.06 -10.03 -0.87
CA ASN A 89 -1.12 -9.24 -1.19
C ASN A 89 -1.67 -9.50 -2.59
N ASP A 90 -2.99 -9.55 -2.68
CA ASP A 90 -3.69 -9.41 -3.94
C ASP A 90 -3.83 -7.92 -4.29
N PRO A 91 -3.21 -7.45 -5.39
CA PRO A 91 -3.24 -6.04 -5.76
C PRO A 91 -4.66 -5.51 -6.02
N GLU A 92 -5.57 -6.36 -6.51
CA GLU A 92 -6.95 -5.97 -6.79
C GLU A 92 -7.78 -5.78 -5.52
N ALA A 93 -7.33 -6.33 -4.39
CA ALA A 93 -7.96 -6.18 -3.09
C ALA A 93 -7.48 -4.93 -2.32
N ILE A 94 -6.47 -4.21 -2.83
CA ILE A 94 -6.00 -2.96 -2.22
C ILE A 94 -7.01 -1.84 -2.49
N LEU A 95 -7.39 -1.13 -1.44
CA LEU A 95 -8.26 0.03 -1.55
C LEU A 95 -7.47 1.24 -2.10
N PRO A 96 -8.12 2.12 -2.89
CA PRO A 96 -7.43 3.29 -3.45
C PRO A 96 -6.72 4.18 -2.41
N ASP A 97 -7.33 4.37 -1.25
CA ASP A 97 -6.78 5.21 -0.19
C ASP A 97 -5.63 4.55 0.59
N GLU A 98 -5.46 3.24 0.49
CA GLU A 98 -4.32 2.52 1.08
C GLU A 98 -3.03 2.75 0.30
N LEU A 99 -3.13 3.10 -0.99
CA LEU A 99 -1.98 3.49 -1.82
C LEU A 99 -1.41 4.89 -1.46
N SER A 100 -2.05 5.61 -0.55
CA SER A 100 -1.61 6.95 -0.15
C SER A 100 -0.26 7.00 0.58
N HIS A 101 0.34 5.87 0.91
CA HIS A 101 1.67 5.77 1.54
C HIS A 101 2.77 5.36 0.54
N SER A 102 2.40 5.00 -0.68
CA SER A 102 3.34 4.49 -1.67
C SER A 102 2.87 4.85 -3.08
N ALA A 103 3.80 5.28 -3.93
CA ALA A 103 3.54 5.40 -5.36
C ALA A 103 3.43 4.03 -6.05
N LEU A 104 3.83 2.94 -5.36
CA LEU A 104 3.81 1.57 -5.88
C LEU A 104 2.85 0.70 -5.07
N GLY A 105 2.00 -0.04 -5.78
CA GLY A 105 1.20 -1.13 -5.25
C GLY A 105 1.99 -2.44 -5.15
N ASP A 106 1.27 -3.56 -5.06
CA ASP A 106 1.85 -4.90 -4.88
C ASP A 106 1.69 -5.80 -6.11
N THR A 107 1.54 -5.23 -7.31
CA THR A 107 1.66 -6.02 -8.54
C THR A 107 3.11 -6.48 -8.76
N LEU A 108 3.31 -7.60 -9.46
CA LEU A 108 4.66 -8.10 -9.70
C LEU A 108 5.59 -7.08 -10.40
N PRO A 109 5.13 -6.29 -11.41
CA PRO A 109 5.94 -5.20 -11.97
C PRO A 109 6.30 -4.10 -10.97
N GLU A 110 5.34 -3.68 -10.11
CA GLU A 110 5.60 -2.66 -9.08
C GLU A 110 6.55 -3.17 -7.99
N MET A 111 6.45 -4.44 -7.62
CA MET A 111 7.42 -5.10 -6.74
C MET A 111 8.82 -5.11 -7.36
N ALA A 112 8.93 -5.36 -8.67
CA ALA A 112 10.22 -5.32 -9.40
C ALA A 112 10.82 -3.90 -9.38
N LEU A 113 10.00 -2.88 -9.60
CA LEU A 113 10.42 -1.47 -9.49
C LEU A 113 10.95 -1.17 -8.09
N ARG A 114 10.23 -1.55 -7.04
CA ARG A 114 10.65 -1.35 -5.64
C ARG A 114 11.97 -2.06 -5.34
N ALA A 115 12.10 -3.31 -5.75
CA ALA A 115 13.32 -4.08 -5.55
C ALA A 115 14.53 -3.45 -6.25
N LYS A 116 14.32 -2.89 -7.46
CA LYS A 116 15.34 -2.16 -8.22
C LYS A 116 15.72 -0.83 -7.56
N GLU A 117 14.73 -0.02 -7.16
CA GLU A 117 14.95 1.28 -6.50
C GLU A 117 15.81 1.14 -5.24
N LEU A 118 15.50 0.15 -4.41
CA LEU A 118 16.18 -0.08 -3.13
C LEU A 118 17.34 -1.07 -3.22
N GLN A 119 17.62 -1.60 -4.43
CA GLN A 119 18.69 -2.57 -4.66
C GLN A 119 18.63 -3.75 -3.68
N TYR A 120 17.49 -4.44 -3.61
CA TYR A 120 17.30 -5.57 -2.71
C TYR A 120 18.37 -6.64 -2.90
N PRO A 121 19.16 -6.99 -1.85
CA PRO A 121 20.18 -8.02 -1.93
C PRO A 121 19.63 -9.44 -1.72
N PHE A 122 18.33 -9.62 -1.79
CA PHE A 122 17.57 -10.84 -1.56
C PHE A 122 16.46 -11.03 -2.59
N PRO A 123 16.00 -12.25 -2.87
CA PRO A 123 14.84 -12.51 -3.71
C PRO A 123 13.56 -11.87 -3.12
N TYR A 124 12.75 -11.24 -3.98
CA TYR A 124 11.43 -10.75 -3.63
C TYR A 124 10.39 -11.52 -4.43
N LEU A 125 9.58 -12.32 -3.74
CA LEU A 125 8.69 -13.33 -4.30
C LEU A 125 7.22 -12.88 -4.19
N TYR A 126 6.38 -13.36 -5.11
CA TYR A 126 4.97 -13.00 -5.18
C TYR A 126 4.07 -14.21 -4.88
N ASP A 127 3.32 -14.16 -3.79
CA ASP A 127 2.31 -15.15 -3.37
C ASP A 127 0.86 -14.65 -3.57
N GLY A 128 0.68 -13.39 -3.98
CA GLY A 128 -0.64 -12.73 -4.02
C GLY A 128 -1.66 -13.39 -4.96
N LYS A 129 -1.22 -14.25 -5.91
CA LYS A 129 -2.11 -14.94 -6.83
C LYS A 129 -2.91 -16.07 -6.15
N THR A 130 -2.32 -16.81 -5.22
CA THR A 130 -2.96 -17.94 -4.51
C THR A 130 -3.04 -17.73 -3.01
N GLN A 131 -2.06 -17.03 -2.46
CA GLN A 131 -1.90 -16.73 -1.03
C GLN A 131 -1.78 -18.00 -0.16
N GLU A 132 -1.35 -19.11 -0.79
CA GLU A 132 -1.22 -20.40 -0.09
C GLU A 132 -0.04 -20.39 0.88
N VAL A 133 1.07 -19.75 0.49
CA VAL A 133 2.24 -19.63 1.35
C VAL A 133 1.94 -18.76 2.56
N ALA A 134 1.31 -17.59 2.36
CA ALA A 134 0.90 -16.73 3.47
C ALA A 134 -0.05 -17.44 4.45
N LYS A 135 -0.99 -18.24 3.92
CA LYS A 135 -1.91 -19.06 4.74
C LYS A 135 -1.16 -20.14 5.52
N ALA A 136 -0.23 -20.87 4.86
CA ALA A 136 0.56 -21.92 5.49
C ALA A 136 1.45 -21.39 6.62
N TYR A 137 1.99 -20.16 6.49
CA TYR A 137 2.76 -19.47 7.53
C TYR A 137 1.89 -18.80 8.60
N GLY A 138 0.57 -18.76 8.42
CA GLY A 138 -0.35 -18.08 9.35
C GLY A 138 -0.18 -16.56 9.37
N VAL A 139 0.32 -15.96 8.29
CA VAL A 139 0.57 -14.52 8.21
C VAL A 139 -0.75 -13.76 8.14
N ARG A 140 -0.85 -12.68 8.92
CA ARG A 140 -2.04 -11.82 8.96
C ARG A 140 -1.77 -10.35 8.62
N VAL A 141 -0.53 -9.92 8.83
CA VAL A 141 -0.08 -8.53 8.62
C VAL A 141 1.27 -8.51 7.91
N THR A 142 1.59 -7.38 7.29
CA THR A 142 2.92 -7.08 6.75
C THR A 142 3.46 -5.81 7.42
N PRO A 143 4.77 -5.78 7.84
CA PRO A 143 5.73 -6.88 7.73
C PRO A 143 5.56 -7.94 8.82
N HIS A 144 5.91 -9.18 8.50
CA HIS A 144 6.00 -10.28 9.44
C HIS A 144 7.24 -11.12 9.10
N ALA A 145 8.15 -11.31 10.04
CA ALA A 145 9.38 -12.07 9.87
C ALA A 145 9.29 -13.44 10.51
N PHE A 146 9.88 -14.43 9.85
CA PHE A 146 10.09 -15.80 10.33
C PHE A 146 11.57 -16.12 10.17
N LEU A 147 12.20 -16.70 11.19
CA LEU A 147 13.59 -17.13 11.17
C LEU A 147 13.66 -18.63 11.46
N PHE A 148 14.29 -19.35 10.55
CA PHE A 148 14.48 -20.80 10.62
C PHE A 148 15.98 -21.15 10.74
N ASP A 149 16.26 -22.20 11.50
CA ASP A 149 17.60 -22.75 11.62
C ASP A 149 17.99 -23.62 10.40
N LYS A 150 19.18 -24.24 10.44
CA LYS A 150 19.69 -25.14 9.41
C LYS A 150 18.79 -26.36 9.16
N LYS A 151 18.08 -26.83 10.18
CA LYS A 151 17.10 -27.92 10.08
C LYS A 151 15.72 -27.44 9.63
N ARG A 152 15.58 -26.13 9.32
CA ARG A 152 14.31 -25.46 8.97
C ARG A 152 13.26 -25.55 10.06
N LYS A 153 13.70 -25.59 11.31
CA LYS A 153 12.83 -25.42 12.47
C LYS A 153 12.67 -23.95 12.80
N LEU A 154 11.46 -23.54 13.13
CA LEU A 154 11.14 -22.16 13.50
C LEU A 154 11.85 -21.76 14.80
N ARG A 155 12.60 -20.67 14.77
CA ARG A 155 13.33 -20.11 15.89
C ARG A 155 12.88 -18.70 16.28
N TYR A 156 12.25 -17.99 15.37
CA TYR A 156 11.64 -16.70 15.63
C TYR A 156 10.49 -16.45 14.67
N SER A 157 9.42 -15.86 15.17
CA SER A 157 8.33 -15.30 14.39
C SER A 157 7.87 -14.00 15.06
N GLY A 158 7.76 -12.90 14.30
CA GLY A 158 7.34 -11.64 14.86
C GLY A 158 7.66 -10.43 13.99
N ARG A 159 7.76 -9.28 14.62
CA ARG A 159 8.09 -8.02 13.95
C ARG A 159 9.61 -7.92 13.70
N ILE A 160 10.00 -7.03 12.80
CA ILE A 160 11.41 -6.79 12.48
C ILE A 160 12.05 -5.93 13.58
N GLY A 161 11.30 -4.97 14.09
CA GLY A 161 11.69 -4.06 15.15
C GLY A 161 10.51 -3.21 15.62
N ASP A 162 10.76 -2.24 16.51
CA ASP A 162 9.72 -1.34 17.02
C ASP A 162 9.39 -0.23 15.99
N PRO A 163 8.18 -0.22 15.38
CA PRO A 163 7.83 0.78 14.39
C PRO A 163 7.67 2.20 14.96
N LYS A 164 7.54 2.34 16.29
CA LYS A 164 7.50 3.65 16.95
C LYS A 164 8.89 4.25 17.15
N ASN A 165 9.90 3.39 17.21
CA ASN A 165 11.30 3.76 17.40
C ASN A 165 12.17 2.96 16.41
N PRO A 166 12.00 3.16 15.08
CA PRO A 166 12.65 2.33 14.07
C PRO A 166 14.17 2.44 14.08
N GLU A 167 14.73 3.52 14.62
CA GLU A 167 16.18 3.75 14.72
C GLU A 167 16.84 3.00 15.88
N ARG A 168 16.06 2.46 16.82
CA ARG A 168 16.62 1.76 17.99
C ARG A 168 17.02 0.34 17.63
N GLU A 169 18.33 0.06 17.63
CA GLU A 169 18.89 -1.25 17.36
C GLU A 169 18.65 -2.26 18.50
N ASP A 170 18.60 -1.77 19.76
CA ASP A 170 18.28 -2.59 20.93
C ASP A 170 16.81 -3.13 20.92
N ARG A 171 16.00 -2.67 19.98
CA ARG A 171 14.63 -3.14 19.73
C ARG A 171 14.44 -3.75 18.35
N GLU A 172 15.51 -4.21 17.77
CA GLU A 172 15.51 -4.91 16.49
C GLU A 172 15.36 -6.41 16.72
N GLU A 173 14.14 -6.85 17.01
CA GLU A 173 13.87 -8.21 17.47
C GLU A 173 14.37 -9.29 16.48
N LEU A 174 14.19 -9.06 15.17
CA LEU A 174 14.71 -10.00 14.16
C LEU A 174 16.25 -10.05 14.18
N GLY A 175 16.93 -8.92 14.27
CA GLY A 175 18.38 -8.83 14.35
C GLY A 175 18.92 -9.49 15.62
N ILE A 176 18.28 -9.25 16.76
CA ILE A 176 18.60 -9.90 18.04
C ILE A 176 18.47 -11.42 17.92
N ALA A 177 17.37 -11.93 17.32
CA ALA A 177 17.18 -13.36 17.12
C ALA A 177 18.23 -13.98 16.19
N ILE A 178 18.58 -13.30 15.09
CA ILE A 178 19.64 -13.73 14.18
C ILE A 178 20.97 -13.81 14.93
N ASN A 179 21.34 -12.78 15.66
CA ASN A 179 22.61 -12.72 16.39
C ASN A 179 22.70 -13.80 17.47
N SER A 180 21.62 -14.03 18.22
CA SER A 180 21.55 -15.10 19.23
C SER A 180 21.83 -16.47 18.60
N LEU A 181 21.17 -16.81 17.50
CA LEU A 181 21.36 -18.12 16.84
C LEU A 181 22.77 -18.29 16.26
N ILE A 182 23.37 -17.23 15.74
CA ILE A 182 24.79 -17.27 15.27
C ILE A 182 25.74 -17.56 16.43
N GLN A 183 25.42 -17.05 17.62
CA GLN A 183 26.19 -17.32 18.84
C GLN A 183 25.87 -18.69 19.49
N GLY A 184 24.96 -19.47 18.91
CA GLY A 184 24.49 -20.73 19.47
C GLY A 184 23.55 -20.61 20.66
N ILE A 185 22.95 -19.42 20.85
CA ILE A 185 22.02 -19.11 21.93
C ILE A 185 20.59 -19.10 21.37
N GLU A 186 19.65 -19.74 22.07
CA GLU A 186 18.24 -19.67 21.71
C GLU A 186 17.71 -18.24 21.90
N PRO A 187 16.92 -17.71 20.94
CA PRO A 187 16.32 -16.39 21.10
C PRO A 187 15.40 -16.32 22.32
N ALA A 188 15.52 -15.25 23.11
CA ALA A 188 14.69 -15.05 24.30
C ALA A 188 13.17 -14.95 23.97
N VAL A 189 12.85 -14.50 22.76
CA VAL A 189 11.49 -14.43 22.24
C VAL A 189 11.45 -15.26 20.97
N VAL A 190 10.72 -16.37 20.98
CA VAL A 190 10.48 -17.20 19.81
C VAL A 190 9.27 -16.69 19.04
N ARG A 191 8.26 -16.13 19.72
CA ARG A 191 7.06 -15.56 19.11
C ARG A 191 6.79 -14.16 19.64
N GLY A 192 7.00 -13.19 18.77
CA GLY A 192 6.60 -11.80 18.98
C GLY A 192 5.31 -11.48 18.21
N LEU A 193 4.64 -10.40 18.60
CA LEU A 193 3.50 -9.90 17.86
C LEU A 193 3.99 -9.18 16.61
N ALA A 194 3.59 -9.63 15.42
CA ALA A 194 3.76 -8.86 14.19
C ALA A 194 2.81 -7.65 14.20
N PHE A 195 3.29 -6.52 13.68
CA PHE A 195 2.53 -5.28 13.58
C PHE A 195 2.68 -4.67 12.19
N GLY A 196 1.54 -4.25 11.62
CA GLY A 196 1.51 -3.62 10.30
C GLY A 196 0.11 -3.65 9.69
N ASN A 197 0.03 -3.48 8.37
CA ASN A 197 -1.24 -3.53 7.66
C ASN A 197 -1.68 -4.98 7.44
N SER A 198 -3.01 -5.22 7.53
CA SER A 198 -3.60 -6.53 7.22
C SER A 198 -3.32 -6.92 5.77
N ILE A 199 -3.11 -8.22 5.56
CA ILE A 199 -2.99 -8.78 4.20
C ILE A 199 -4.27 -8.51 3.42
N LYS A 200 -4.10 -8.18 2.14
CA LYS A 200 -5.18 -8.02 1.16
C LYS A 200 -5.47 -9.37 0.53
N TRP A 201 -6.50 -10.03 1.03
CA TRP A 201 -6.87 -11.34 0.55
C TRP A 201 -7.70 -11.27 -0.73
N ILE A 202 -7.64 -12.31 -1.57
CA ILE A 202 -8.46 -12.41 -2.79
C ILE A 202 -9.96 -12.19 -2.48
N LYS A 203 -10.46 -12.70 -1.36
CA LYS A 203 -11.85 -12.51 -0.93
C LYS A 203 -12.22 -11.03 -0.70
N ASP A 204 -11.23 -10.17 -0.44
CA ASP A 204 -11.44 -8.75 -0.15
C ASP A 204 -11.57 -7.92 -1.45
N ARG A 205 -11.35 -8.52 -2.64
CA ARG A 205 -11.61 -7.90 -3.95
C ARG A 205 -13.01 -7.32 -4.05
N ILE A 206 -14.00 -8.02 -3.51
CA ILE A 206 -15.40 -7.58 -3.51
C ILE A 206 -15.55 -6.23 -2.81
N ILE A 207 -14.85 -6.02 -1.71
CA ILE A 207 -14.88 -4.74 -0.95
C ILE A 207 -14.17 -3.65 -1.75
N ALA A 208 -13.03 -3.98 -2.33
CA ALA A 208 -12.26 -3.03 -3.13
C ALA A 208 -13.02 -2.61 -4.39
N GLU A 209 -13.68 -3.55 -5.08
CA GLU A 209 -14.51 -3.30 -6.25
C GLU A 209 -15.72 -2.40 -5.90
N LYS A 210 -16.49 -2.75 -4.88
CA LYS A 210 -17.58 -1.90 -4.39
C LYS A 210 -17.12 -0.48 -4.02
N THR A 211 -15.90 -0.37 -3.49
CA THR A 211 -15.32 0.95 -3.16
C THR A 211 -14.99 1.73 -4.43
N ARG A 212 -14.39 1.08 -5.44
CA ARG A 212 -14.12 1.69 -6.76
C ARG A 212 -15.41 2.10 -7.45
N GLU A 213 -16.45 1.23 -7.46
CA GLU A 213 -17.77 1.56 -8.02
C GLU A 213 -18.41 2.74 -7.31
N ARG A 214 -18.35 2.79 -5.97
CA ARG A 214 -18.86 3.93 -5.21
C ARG A 214 -18.17 5.22 -5.63
N PHE A 215 -16.85 5.20 -5.82
CA PHE A 215 -16.09 6.36 -6.29
C PHE A 215 -16.45 6.75 -7.73
N ALA A 216 -16.73 5.77 -8.60
CA ALA A 216 -17.17 6.02 -9.97
C ALA A 216 -18.59 6.65 -10.05
N ARG A 217 -19.42 6.39 -9.04
CA ARG A 217 -20.80 6.92 -8.97
C ARG A 217 -20.92 8.21 -8.13
N GLU A 218 -19.81 8.76 -7.65
CA GLU A 218 -19.84 10.01 -6.91
C GLU A 218 -20.38 11.16 -7.76
N SER A 219 -21.32 11.93 -7.20
CA SER A 219 -21.88 13.09 -7.89
C SER A 219 -20.82 14.15 -8.12
N VAL A 220 -20.76 14.65 -9.33
CA VAL A 220 -19.89 15.76 -9.72
C VAL A 220 -20.73 17.03 -9.83
N TYR A 221 -20.37 18.02 -9.05
CA TYR A 221 -21.04 19.32 -9.04
C TYR A 221 -20.10 20.37 -9.62
N LEU A 222 -20.65 21.26 -10.45
CA LEU A 222 -19.99 22.45 -10.97
C LEU A 222 -20.76 23.67 -10.50
N LYS A 223 -20.07 24.61 -9.86
CA LYS A 223 -20.66 25.83 -9.27
C LYS A 223 -20.07 27.05 -9.94
N ASN A 224 -20.90 28.06 -10.15
CA ASN A 224 -20.40 29.36 -10.59
C ASN A 224 -19.54 29.97 -9.48
N ALA A 225 -18.37 30.49 -9.84
CA ALA A 225 -17.49 31.18 -8.94
C ALA A 225 -17.51 32.71 -9.27
N ASN A 226 -17.54 33.52 -8.26
CA ASN A 226 -17.29 34.94 -8.32
C ASN A 226 -15.96 35.26 -7.59
N ILE A 227 -15.53 36.51 -7.68
CA ILE A 227 -14.29 37.00 -7.05
C ILE A 227 -14.21 36.68 -5.56
N ARG A 228 -15.32 36.70 -4.82
CA ARG A 228 -15.35 36.37 -3.39
C ARG A 228 -15.09 34.87 -3.18
N THR A 229 -15.70 34.04 -4.03
CA THR A 229 -15.49 32.58 -4.03
C THR A 229 -14.04 32.25 -4.29
N LEU A 230 -13.43 32.85 -5.31
CA LEU A 230 -12.03 32.59 -5.68
C LEU A 230 -11.05 33.05 -4.59
N ARG A 231 -11.30 34.22 -3.97
CA ARG A 231 -10.52 34.67 -2.81
C ARG A 231 -10.65 33.72 -1.61
N PHE A 232 -11.83 33.12 -1.39
CA PHE A 232 -12.03 32.12 -0.34
C PHE A 232 -11.31 30.80 -0.66
N VAL A 233 -11.37 30.36 -1.91
CA VAL A 233 -10.64 29.14 -2.37
C VAL A 233 -9.15 29.26 -2.08
N ARG A 234 -8.55 30.44 -2.28
CA ARG A 234 -7.15 30.70 -2.00
C ARG A 234 -6.78 30.57 -0.52
N ARG A 235 -7.71 30.88 0.40
CA ARG A 235 -7.45 30.72 1.83
C ARG A 235 -7.35 29.25 2.20
N ASN A 236 -6.37 28.91 3.03
CA ASN A 236 -6.19 27.59 3.59
C ASN A 236 -6.26 27.62 5.12
N ASP A 237 -7.37 28.12 5.64
CA ASP A 237 -7.57 28.30 7.09
C ASP A 237 -7.50 26.97 7.86
N ALA A 238 -7.90 25.87 7.21
CA ALA A 238 -7.83 24.53 7.79
C ALA A 238 -6.41 23.93 7.81
N LYS A 239 -5.42 24.57 7.18
CA LYS A 239 -4.03 24.08 7.03
C LYS A 239 -3.94 22.65 6.50
N LEU A 240 -4.90 22.22 5.67
CA LEU A 240 -4.92 20.93 5.01
C LEU A 240 -4.30 21.07 3.61
N PRO A 241 -3.66 20.01 3.10
CA PRO A 241 -3.19 20.00 1.72
C PRO A 241 -4.34 20.31 0.75
N LYS A 242 -4.14 21.28 -0.14
CA LYS A 242 -5.13 21.70 -1.12
C LYS A 242 -4.43 21.81 -2.49
N LEU A 243 -4.96 21.10 -3.48
CA LEU A 243 -4.59 21.26 -4.88
C LEU A 243 -5.63 22.14 -5.56
N ILE A 244 -5.19 23.21 -6.20
CA ILE A 244 -6.02 24.09 -7.01
C ILE A 244 -5.57 23.93 -8.45
N TYR A 245 -6.47 23.47 -9.30
CA TYR A 245 -6.20 23.26 -10.72
C TYR A 245 -7.08 24.19 -11.57
N VAL A 246 -6.45 25.05 -12.35
CA VAL A 246 -7.07 25.99 -13.28
C VAL A 246 -6.97 25.44 -14.68
N TRP A 247 -8.08 25.29 -15.38
CA TRP A 247 -8.16 24.61 -16.65
C TRP A 247 -9.18 25.21 -17.61
N SER A 248 -9.05 24.81 -18.89
CA SER A 248 -9.96 25.21 -19.97
C SER A 248 -10.33 23.99 -20.80
N ASN A 249 -11.57 23.94 -21.30
CA ASN A 249 -12.02 22.92 -22.25
C ASN A 249 -11.26 23.02 -23.60
N GLN A 250 -10.67 24.19 -23.89
CA GLN A 250 -9.90 24.40 -25.11
C GLN A 250 -8.49 23.86 -25.03
N ASP A 251 -8.00 23.53 -23.82
CA ASP A 251 -6.70 22.93 -23.64
C ASP A 251 -6.76 21.40 -23.76
N MET A 252 -6.02 20.84 -24.71
CA MET A 252 -5.98 19.40 -25.01
C MET A 252 -5.49 18.56 -23.84
N ASN A 253 -4.67 19.12 -22.93
CA ASN A 253 -4.11 18.39 -21.77
C ASN A 253 -5.08 18.32 -20.61
N SER A 254 -6.03 19.25 -20.50
CA SER A 254 -6.95 19.39 -19.36
C SER A 254 -7.65 18.09 -19.00
N ARG A 255 -8.07 17.28 -20.02
CA ARG A 255 -8.73 16.00 -19.79
C ARG A 255 -7.81 15.00 -19.07
N GLN A 256 -6.57 14.87 -19.55
CA GLN A 256 -5.61 13.93 -18.98
C GLN A 256 -5.21 14.33 -17.56
N GLU A 257 -5.00 15.62 -17.34
CA GLU A 257 -4.62 16.16 -16.04
C GLU A 257 -5.76 16.06 -15.03
N LEU A 258 -7.00 16.33 -15.41
CA LEU A 258 -8.18 16.10 -14.57
C LEU A 258 -8.31 14.63 -14.14
N LEU A 259 -8.05 13.67 -15.05
CA LEU A 259 -8.04 12.24 -14.72
C LEU A 259 -6.98 11.92 -13.65
N GLN A 260 -5.77 12.44 -13.83
CA GLN A 260 -4.67 12.24 -12.88
C GLN A 260 -4.98 12.86 -11.51
N LEU A 261 -5.50 14.09 -11.49
CA LEU A 261 -5.84 14.80 -10.26
C LEU A 261 -7.02 14.14 -9.53
N ALA A 262 -8.02 13.65 -10.26
CA ALA A 262 -9.11 12.87 -9.68
C ALA A 262 -8.61 11.58 -9.04
N ALA A 263 -7.64 10.89 -9.67
CA ALA A 263 -7.01 9.70 -9.11
C ALA A 263 -6.22 10.04 -7.82
N ILE A 264 -5.41 11.09 -7.84
CA ILE A 264 -4.68 11.58 -6.66
C ILE A 264 -5.65 11.95 -5.53
N HIS A 265 -6.73 12.67 -5.84
CA HIS A 265 -7.74 13.04 -4.85
C HIS A 265 -8.38 11.80 -4.21
N LYS A 266 -8.74 10.77 -4.99
CA LYS A 266 -9.31 9.52 -4.46
C LYS A 266 -8.36 8.81 -3.49
N ILE A 267 -7.06 8.88 -3.76
CA ILE A 267 -6.01 8.27 -2.92
C ILE A 267 -5.85 9.04 -1.60
N TYR A 268 -5.76 10.39 -1.66
CA TYR A 268 -5.32 11.21 -0.53
C TYR A 268 -6.44 11.93 0.23
N ARG A 269 -7.69 11.95 -0.26
CA ARG A 269 -8.79 12.70 0.37
C ARG A 269 -9.09 12.30 1.82
N LYS A 270 -8.91 11.02 2.18
CA LYS A 270 -9.05 10.58 3.58
C LYS A 270 -7.94 11.13 4.49
N ARG A 271 -6.84 11.61 3.92
CA ARG A 271 -5.76 12.33 4.61
C ARG A 271 -5.95 13.84 4.60
N GLY A 272 -7.12 14.29 4.18
CA GLY A 272 -7.48 15.70 4.19
C GLY A 272 -7.13 16.46 2.92
N LEU A 273 -6.59 15.80 1.87
CA LEU A 273 -6.35 16.46 0.59
C LEU A 273 -7.67 17.00 0.02
N LYS A 274 -7.69 18.29 -0.28
CA LYS A 274 -8.78 18.98 -0.98
C LYS A 274 -8.37 19.20 -2.43
N LEU A 275 -9.22 18.76 -3.37
CA LEU A 275 -9.07 19.10 -4.79
C LEU A 275 -10.09 20.17 -5.14
N VAL A 276 -9.62 21.28 -5.67
CA VAL A 276 -10.44 22.36 -6.22
C VAL A 276 -10.07 22.53 -7.69
N THR A 277 -11.05 22.49 -8.58
CA THR A 277 -10.85 22.77 -10.00
C THR A 277 -11.58 24.02 -10.41
N ILE A 278 -11.00 24.84 -11.29
CA ILE A 278 -11.56 26.10 -11.76
C ILE A 278 -11.48 26.12 -13.29
N CYS A 279 -12.64 25.99 -13.94
CA CYS A 279 -12.76 26.21 -15.37
C CYS A 279 -12.83 27.70 -15.67
N VAL A 280 -12.06 28.19 -16.65
CA VAL A 280 -11.95 29.63 -16.98
C VAL A 280 -12.66 30.00 -18.29
N ASP A 281 -13.40 29.10 -18.89
CA ASP A 281 -14.03 29.34 -20.21
C ASP A 281 -15.30 30.20 -20.15
N GLY A 282 -15.78 30.52 -18.96
CA GLY A 282 -17.01 31.27 -18.78
C GLY A 282 -18.26 30.40 -18.69
N ASN A 283 -19.38 31.04 -18.26
CA ASN A 283 -20.63 30.33 -17.96
C ASN A 283 -21.29 29.69 -19.19
N ASP A 284 -21.01 30.17 -20.40
CA ASP A 284 -21.56 29.64 -21.66
C ASP A 284 -21.03 28.19 -21.92
N PHE A 285 -19.93 27.80 -21.29
CA PHE A 285 -19.33 26.49 -21.42
C PHE A 285 -19.67 25.56 -20.22
N THR A 286 -20.65 25.91 -19.38
CA THR A 286 -21.00 25.13 -18.17
C THR A 286 -21.30 23.65 -18.48
N ASP A 287 -22.09 23.37 -19.49
CA ASP A 287 -22.46 21.98 -19.83
C ASP A 287 -21.26 21.17 -20.34
N VAL A 288 -20.40 21.78 -21.17
CA VAL A 288 -19.19 21.13 -21.67
C VAL A 288 -18.22 20.84 -20.54
N ALA A 289 -17.98 21.83 -19.68
CA ALA A 289 -17.12 21.70 -18.49
C ALA A 289 -17.66 20.61 -17.54
N LYS A 290 -18.96 20.61 -17.27
CA LYS A 290 -19.59 19.60 -16.41
C LYS A 290 -19.47 18.19 -17.00
N LYS A 291 -19.67 18.05 -18.30
CA LYS A 291 -19.50 16.76 -18.99
C LYS A 291 -18.08 16.24 -18.83
N LEU A 292 -17.07 17.07 -19.04
CA LEU A 292 -15.66 16.69 -18.87
C LEU A 292 -15.33 16.28 -17.43
N LEU A 293 -15.83 17.03 -16.43
CA LEU A 293 -15.65 16.70 -15.02
C LEU A 293 -16.32 15.36 -14.65
N VAL A 294 -17.48 15.05 -15.21
CA VAL A 294 -18.17 13.76 -15.01
C VAL A 294 -17.37 12.62 -15.66
N GLU A 295 -16.93 12.80 -16.90
CA GLU A 295 -16.12 11.81 -17.62
C GLU A 295 -14.78 11.51 -16.92
N THR A 296 -14.18 12.52 -16.30
CA THR A 296 -12.93 12.38 -15.52
C THR A 296 -13.18 12.01 -14.06
N GLN A 297 -14.44 11.85 -13.64
CA GLN A 297 -14.82 11.55 -12.26
C GLN A 297 -14.22 12.52 -11.21
N SER A 298 -14.14 13.79 -11.56
CA SER A 298 -13.59 14.85 -10.71
C SER A 298 -14.59 15.22 -9.60
N SER A 299 -14.70 14.38 -8.58
CA SER A 299 -15.62 14.53 -7.44
C SER A 299 -15.16 15.54 -6.37
N GLY A 300 -14.14 16.33 -6.67
CA GLY A 300 -13.69 17.45 -5.83
C GLY A 300 -14.67 18.63 -5.81
N THR A 301 -14.18 19.79 -5.39
CA THR A 301 -14.93 21.04 -5.48
C THR A 301 -14.62 21.70 -6.83
N ASN A 302 -15.63 21.81 -7.70
CA ASN A 302 -15.41 22.32 -9.05
C ASN A 302 -16.15 23.64 -9.24
N TYR A 303 -15.46 24.59 -9.84
CA TYR A 303 -15.94 25.93 -10.15
C TYR A 303 -15.79 26.24 -11.64
N ILE A 304 -16.67 27.15 -12.12
CA ILE A 304 -16.55 27.81 -13.41
C ILE A 304 -16.63 29.32 -13.19
N CYS A 305 -15.77 30.07 -13.87
CA CYS A 305 -15.74 31.53 -13.80
C CYS A 305 -16.37 32.13 -15.04
N SER A 306 -17.13 33.21 -14.89
CA SER A 306 -17.50 34.08 -16.00
C SER A 306 -16.27 34.86 -16.51
N GLY A 307 -16.24 35.18 -17.80
CA GLY A 307 -15.07 35.83 -18.42
C GLY A 307 -14.62 37.16 -17.80
N THR A 308 -15.53 37.83 -17.05
CA THR A 308 -15.23 39.10 -16.34
C THR A 308 -14.59 38.90 -14.96
N GLU A 309 -14.55 37.65 -14.46
CA GLU A 309 -14.07 37.34 -13.11
C GLU A 309 -12.73 36.58 -13.11
N ILE A 310 -12.06 36.58 -14.26
CA ILE A 310 -10.74 35.90 -14.45
C ILE A 310 -9.61 36.58 -13.67
N SER A 311 -9.73 37.87 -13.32
CA SER A 311 -8.66 38.62 -12.64
C SER A 311 -8.08 37.93 -11.41
N PRO A 312 -8.88 37.36 -10.48
CA PRO A 312 -8.33 36.64 -9.33
C PRO A 312 -7.63 35.32 -9.67
N VAL A 313 -7.97 34.70 -10.81
CA VAL A 313 -7.26 33.51 -11.33
C VAL A 313 -5.94 33.92 -11.96
N VAL A 314 -5.91 35.07 -12.64
CA VAL A 314 -4.68 35.68 -13.16
C VAL A 314 -3.75 36.08 -12.02
N ASP A 315 -4.28 36.65 -10.93
CA ASP A 315 -3.53 36.97 -9.72
C ASP A 315 -2.90 35.70 -9.09
N LEU A 316 -3.64 34.58 -9.02
CA LEU A 316 -3.10 33.30 -8.58
C LEU A 316 -1.93 32.84 -9.45
N ARG A 317 -2.04 33.01 -10.78
CA ARG A 317 -0.96 32.69 -11.71
C ARG A 317 0.26 33.58 -11.54
N ALA A 318 0.05 34.88 -11.38
CA ALA A 318 1.12 35.85 -11.24
C ALA A 318 1.96 35.61 -9.99
N GLU A 319 1.33 35.22 -8.88
CA GLU A 319 2.04 34.88 -7.64
C GLU A 319 2.87 33.60 -7.75
N GLU A 320 2.42 32.63 -8.56
CA GLU A 320 3.14 31.36 -8.77
C GLU A 320 4.07 31.43 -10.01
N GLY A 321 4.13 32.55 -10.71
CA GLY A 321 5.00 32.74 -11.88
C GLY A 321 4.58 31.95 -13.13
N ILE A 322 3.29 31.59 -13.26
CA ILE A 322 2.76 30.76 -14.36
C ILE A 322 1.85 31.60 -15.26
N GLU A 323 2.17 31.61 -16.56
CA GLU A 323 1.47 32.46 -17.56
C GLU A 323 0.41 31.73 -18.37
N THR A 324 0.38 30.38 -18.36
CA THR A 324 -0.49 29.56 -19.22
C THR A 324 -1.46 28.66 -18.44
N THR A 325 -2.59 28.29 -19.05
CA THR A 325 -3.45 27.18 -18.59
C THR A 325 -3.01 25.88 -19.28
N PRO A 326 -3.12 24.72 -18.64
CA PRO A 326 -3.58 24.52 -17.28
C PRO A 326 -2.54 24.94 -16.22
N PHE A 327 -3.05 25.20 -14.99
CA PHE A 327 -2.24 25.61 -13.84
C PHE A 327 -2.57 24.78 -12.62
N LEU A 328 -1.53 24.33 -11.92
CA LEU A 328 -1.65 23.60 -10.65
C LEU A 328 -0.98 24.41 -9.53
N GLY A 329 -1.78 24.96 -8.60
CA GLY A 329 -1.30 25.63 -7.38
C GLY A 329 -1.38 24.72 -6.15
N LEU A 330 -0.44 24.82 -5.25
CA LEU A 330 -0.33 24.06 -3.99
C LEU A 330 -0.81 24.86 -2.78
#